data_3b2886658d391a09e76c0760d525d361
#
_entry.id   3b2886658d391a09e76c0760d525d361
#
_cell.length_a   1.000
_cell.length_b   1.000
_cell.length_c   1.000
_cell.angle_alpha   90.00
_cell.angle_beta   90.00
_cell.angle_gamma   90.00
#
_symmetry.space_group_name_H-M   'P 1'
#
loop_
_entity.id
_entity.type
_entity.pdbx_description
1 polymer ?
#
loop_
_entity_poly.entity_id
_entity_poly.type
_entity_poly.pdbx_seq_one_letter_code
_entity_poly.pdbx_strand_id
1 'polypeptide(L)'
;MNGFIVQLENRPGEMARFTEALSAQGVNILVYAVGAGEQAALGFVVDDEEAARSTLDNAGIEYREIPLFTIRMDDKPGQAASTSRRLADAGVNIEFWLPVDASQTNFIVALGVDNLEAPSR
;
A
#
# COMPACT_ATOMS: atom_id res chain seq x y z
N MET A 1 7.13 -8.70 2.46
CA MET A 1 6.18 -7.69 2.93
C MET A 1 5.07 -7.54 1.90
N ASN A 2 3.84 -7.58 2.35
CA ASN A 2 2.71 -7.41 1.46
C ASN A 2 1.94 -6.15 1.81
N GLY A 3 1.33 -5.53 0.80
CA GLY A 3 0.40 -4.43 0.99
C GLY A 3 -1.02 -4.91 0.85
N PHE A 4 -1.93 -4.21 1.49
CA PHE A 4 -3.35 -4.52 1.46
C PHE A 4 -4.10 -3.32 0.90
N ILE A 5 -5.10 -3.59 0.08
CA ILE A 5 -5.98 -2.53 -0.45
C ILE A 5 -7.41 -2.93 -0.15
N VAL A 6 -8.16 -2.04 0.50
CA VAL A 6 -9.58 -2.22 0.78
C VAL A 6 -10.36 -1.03 0.23
N GLN A 7 -11.62 -1.28 -0.09
CA GLN A 7 -12.56 -0.24 -0.48
C GLN A 7 -13.47 0.06 0.71
N LEU A 8 -13.59 1.32 1.05
CA LEU A 8 -14.46 1.78 2.14
C LEU A 8 -15.49 2.75 1.58
N GLU A 9 -16.63 2.86 2.22
CA GLU A 9 -17.57 3.91 1.88
C GLU A 9 -16.99 5.26 2.27
N ASN A 10 -17.15 6.26 1.42
CA ASN A 10 -16.60 7.58 1.66
C ASN A 10 -17.56 8.38 2.55
N ARG A 11 -17.52 8.09 3.86
CA ARG A 11 -18.35 8.74 4.85
C ARG A 11 -17.65 8.78 6.20
N PRO A 12 -18.06 9.69 7.10
CA PRO A 12 -17.46 9.78 8.43
C PRO A 12 -17.56 8.45 9.19
N GLY A 13 -16.49 8.09 9.89
CA GLY A 13 -16.44 6.91 10.75
C GLY A 13 -15.99 5.63 10.09
N GLU A 14 -15.92 5.57 8.76
CA GLU A 14 -15.51 4.34 8.07
C GLU A 14 -14.06 4.00 8.36
N MET A 15 -13.18 4.98 8.28
CA MET A 15 -11.76 4.77 8.59
C MET A 15 -11.57 4.38 10.05
N ALA A 16 -12.28 5.04 10.95
CA ALA A 16 -12.19 4.73 12.39
C ALA A 16 -12.62 3.29 12.66
N ARG A 17 -13.74 2.87 12.13
CA ARG A 17 -14.27 1.53 12.34
C ARG A 17 -13.31 0.46 11.82
N PHE A 18 -12.75 0.69 10.65
CA PHE A 18 -11.79 -0.23 10.03
C PHE A 18 -10.52 -0.36 10.88
N THR A 19 -9.93 0.77 11.27
CA THR A 19 -8.70 0.76 12.04
C THR A 19 -8.91 0.21 13.45
N GLU A 20 -10.06 0.46 14.04
CA GLU A 20 -10.40 -0.10 15.35
C GLU A 20 -10.52 -1.62 15.30
N ALA A 21 -11.06 -2.17 14.22
CA ALA A 21 -11.17 -3.62 14.05
C ALA A 21 -9.79 -4.29 14.05
N LEU A 22 -8.83 -3.71 13.32
CA LEU A 22 -7.46 -4.22 13.29
C LEU A 22 -6.77 -4.06 14.64
N SER A 23 -6.94 -2.92 15.28
CA SER A 23 -6.35 -2.62 16.58
C SER A 23 -6.86 -3.60 17.65
N ALA A 24 -8.15 -3.95 17.61
CA ALA A 24 -8.74 -4.89 18.55
C ALA A 24 -8.10 -6.28 18.47
N GLN A 25 -7.51 -6.64 17.34
CA GLN A 25 -6.81 -7.89 17.13
C GLN A 25 -5.30 -7.76 17.31
N GLY A 26 -4.84 -6.62 17.82
CA GLY A 26 -3.43 -6.38 18.05
C GLY A 26 -2.61 -6.08 16.80
N VAL A 27 -3.26 -5.77 15.69
CA VAL A 27 -2.57 -5.46 14.44
C VAL A 27 -2.24 -3.97 14.40
N ASN A 28 -0.98 -3.65 14.20
CA ASN A 28 -0.54 -2.27 14.04
C ASN A 28 -0.38 -1.95 12.56
N ILE A 29 -1.02 -0.87 12.13
CA ILE A 29 -0.85 -0.36 10.78
C ILE A 29 0.41 0.51 10.78
N LEU A 30 1.41 0.07 10.01
CA LEU A 30 2.70 0.75 9.99
C LEU A 30 2.66 2.01 9.14
N VAL A 31 2.09 1.90 7.94
CA VAL A 31 1.88 3.02 7.03
C VAL A 31 0.59 2.80 6.27
N TYR A 32 -0.06 3.90 5.90
CA TYR A 32 -1.30 3.83 5.15
C TYR A 32 -1.52 5.10 4.34
N ALA A 33 -2.36 4.97 3.30
CA ALA A 33 -2.84 6.12 2.52
C ALA A 33 -4.28 5.86 2.12
N VAL A 34 -5.09 6.90 2.14
CA VAL A 34 -6.48 6.81 1.72
C VAL A 34 -6.74 7.84 0.62
N GLY A 35 -7.40 7.39 -0.44
CA GLY A 35 -7.79 8.26 -1.54
C GLY A 35 -9.30 8.30 -1.66
N ALA A 36 -9.84 9.48 -1.91
CA ALA A 36 -11.28 9.70 -2.03
C ALA A 36 -11.73 9.61 -3.49
N GLY A 37 -12.94 9.11 -3.68
CA GLY A 37 -13.63 8.99 -4.95
C GLY A 37 -15.06 8.67 -4.62
N GLU A 38 -15.76 7.93 -5.47
CA GLU A 38 -17.08 7.42 -5.12
C GLU A 38 -16.98 6.50 -3.91
N GLN A 39 -15.92 5.71 -3.88
CA GLN A 39 -15.53 4.95 -2.69
C GLN A 39 -14.13 5.40 -2.28
N ALA A 40 -13.84 5.33 -1.00
CA ALA A 40 -12.49 5.55 -0.52
C ALA A 40 -11.69 4.27 -0.65
N ALA A 41 -10.51 4.36 -1.25
CA ALA A 41 -9.57 3.25 -1.33
C ALA A 41 -8.49 3.46 -0.28
N LEU A 42 -8.24 2.44 0.52
CA LEU A 42 -7.24 2.48 1.57
C LEU A 42 -6.17 1.45 1.27
N GLY A 43 -4.92 1.91 1.11
CA GLY A 43 -3.76 1.05 0.98
C GLY A 43 -2.97 1.10 2.28
N PHE A 44 -2.48 -0.06 2.75
CA PHE A 44 -1.77 -0.09 4.03
C PHE A 44 -0.83 -1.28 4.16
N VAL A 45 0.11 -1.14 5.07
CA VAL A 45 1.08 -2.18 5.45
C VAL A 45 0.97 -2.37 6.95
N VAL A 46 1.01 -3.62 7.40
CA VAL A 46 0.82 -3.98 8.81
C VAL A 46 2.03 -4.75 9.33
N ASP A 47 2.14 -4.84 10.65
CA ASP A 47 3.18 -5.61 11.31
C ASP A 47 2.89 -7.12 11.34
N ASP A 48 1.61 -7.51 11.36
CA ASP A 48 1.18 -8.90 11.44
C ASP A 48 0.19 -9.17 10.31
N GLU A 49 0.70 -9.66 9.19
CA GLU A 49 -0.12 -9.88 7.99
C GLU A 49 -1.14 -10.98 8.17
N GLU A 50 -0.78 -12.05 8.90
CA GLU A 50 -1.69 -13.15 9.13
C GLU A 50 -2.89 -12.71 9.97
N ALA A 51 -2.65 -11.97 11.04
CA ALA A 51 -3.72 -11.44 11.87
C ALA A 51 -4.59 -10.44 11.11
N ALA A 52 -4.00 -9.65 10.22
CA ALA A 52 -4.76 -8.74 9.38
C ALA A 52 -5.68 -9.49 8.43
N ARG A 53 -5.19 -10.54 7.78
CA ARG A 53 -6.03 -11.36 6.89
C ARG A 53 -7.20 -11.97 7.65
N SER A 54 -6.93 -12.55 8.82
CA SER A 54 -7.98 -13.15 9.64
C SER A 54 -9.02 -12.12 10.05
N THR A 55 -8.60 -10.94 10.44
CA THR A 55 -9.50 -9.86 10.84
C THR A 55 -10.41 -9.45 9.69
N LEU A 56 -9.82 -9.26 8.51
CA LEU A 56 -10.60 -8.83 7.34
C LEU A 56 -11.56 -9.94 6.89
N ASP A 57 -11.10 -11.18 6.88
CA ASP A 57 -11.93 -12.31 6.49
C ASP A 57 -13.10 -12.48 7.45
N ASN A 58 -12.86 -12.40 8.76
CA ASN A 58 -13.90 -12.55 9.77
C ASN A 58 -14.92 -11.41 9.72
N ALA A 59 -14.50 -10.24 9.32
CA ALA A 59 -15.38 -9.07 9.19
C ALA A 59 -16.13 -9.05 7.85
N GLY A 60 -15.82 -9.97 6.94
CA GLY A 60 -16.44 -10.01 5.62
C GLY A 60 -15.98 -8.86 4.71
N ILE A 61 -14.81 -8.30 4.96
CA ILE A 61 -14.28 -7.20 4.18
C ILE A 61 -13.45 -7.77 3.04
N GLU A 62 -13.80 -7.42 1.81
CA GLU A 62 -13.01 -7.80 0.65
C GLU A 62 -11.75 -6.95 0.60
N TYR A 63 -10.63 -7.59 0.24
CA TYR A 63 -9.36 -6.91 0.13
C TYR A 63 -8.52 -7.54 -0.97
N ARG A 64 -7.56 -6.77 -1.45
CA ARG A 64 -6.50 -7.28 -2.32
C ARG A 64 -5.20 -7.26 -1.51
N GLU A 65 -4.43 -8.31 -1.68
CA GLU A 65 -3.10 -8.40 -1.06
C GLU A 65 -2.08 -8.42 -2.19
N ILE A 66 -1.09 -7.53 -2.11
CA ILE A 66 -0.12 -7.31 -3.18
C ILE A 66 1.28 -7.49 -2.61
N PRO A 67 2.08 -8.40 -3.16
CA PRO A 67 3.50 -8.49 -2.76
C PRO A 67 4.21 -7.19 -3.06
N LEU A 68 5.00 -6.72 -2.11
CA LEU A 68 5.72 -5.45 -2.23
C LEU A 68 7.22 -5.70 -2.23
N PHE A 69 7.91 -4.87 -2.96
CA PHE A 69 9.36 -4.74 -2.86
C PHE A 69 9.70 -3.29 -2.59
N THR A 70 10.86 -3.05 -2.03
CA THR A 70 11.27 -1.70 -1.66
C THR A 70 12.35 -1.20 -2.58
N ILE A 71 12.30 0.08 -2.90
CA ILE A 71 13.36 0.78 -3.63
C ILE A 71 13.72 2.04 -2.88
N ARG A 72 14.99 2.42 -2.95
CA ARG A 72 15.48 3.68 -2.42
C ARG A 72 15.42 4.72 -3.51
N MET A 73 14.91 5.89 -3.17
CA MET A 73 14.81 7.01 -4.09
C MET A 73 15.41 8.25 -3.46
N ASP A 74 16.13 9.02 -4.25
CA ASP A 74 16.55 10.35 -3.83
C ASP A 74 15.32 11.27 -3.77
N ASP A 75 15.32 12.14 -2.78
CA ASP A 75 14.22 13.10 -2.62
C ASP A 75 14.53 14.34 -3.47
N LYS A 76 14.25 14.22 -4.75
CA LYS A 76 14.47 15.31 -5.69
C LYS A 76 13.49 15.20 -6.88
N PRO A 77 13.25 16.31 -7.57
CA PRO A 77 12.35 16.29 -8.73
C PRO A 77 12.79 15.28 -9.79
N GLY A 78 11.82 14.57 -10.34
CA GLY A 78 12.05 13.64 -11.42
C GLY A 78 12.31 12.20 -11.01
N GLN A 79 12.52 11.91 -9.72
CA GLN A 79 12.79 10.54 -9.28
C GLN A 79 11.58 9.63 -9.48
N ALA A 80 10.41 10.07 -9.05
CA ALA A 80 9.18 9.29 -9.24
C ALA A 80 8.87 9.13 -10.72
N ALA A 81 9.06 10.19 -11.50
CA ALA A 81 8.80 10.14 -12.93
C ALA A 81 9.73 9.16 -13.63
N SER A 82 11.01 9.17 -13.29
CA SER A 82 11.99 8.26 -13.87
C SER A 82 11.67 6.80 -13.55
N THR A 83 11.38 6.51 -12.31
CA THR A 83 11.04 5.15 -11.88
C THR A 83 9.76 4.67 -12.56
N SER A 84 8.73 5.51 -12.59
CA SER A 84 7.45 5.18 -13.23
C SER A 84 7.63 4.91 -14.70
N ARG A 85 8.46 5.71 -15.39
CA ARG A 85 8.71 5.53 -16.82
C ARG A 85 9.42 4.22 -17.10
N ARG A 86 10.40 3.86 -16.29
CA ARG A 86 11.12 2.60 -16.48
C ARG A 86 10.19 1.40 -16.33
N LEU A 87 9.30 1.43 -15.36
CA LEU A 87 8.32 0.35 -15.18
C LEU A 87 7.33 0.30 -16.33
N ALA A 88 6.85 1.46 -16.79
CA ALA A 88 5.94 1.53 -17.92
C ALA A 88 6.58 0.98 -19.19
N ASP A 89 7.84 1.32 -19.43
CA ASP A 89 8.57 0.85 -20.62
C ASP A 89 8.79 -0.67 -20.56
N ALA A 90 8.84 -1.25 -19.37
CA ALA A 90 8.92 -2.71 -19.18
C ALA A 90 7.56 -3.39 -19.22
N GLY A 91 6.48 -2.64 -19.45
CA GLY A 91 5.13 -3.18 -19.50
C GLY A 91 4.55 -3.51 -18.13
N VAL A 92 5.06 -2.87 -17.09
CA VAL A 92 4.67 -3.15 -15.70
C VAL A 92 3.76 -2.03 -15.20
N ASN A 93 2.61 -2.40 -14.66
CA ASN A 93 1.67 -1.46 -14.07
C ASN A 93 1.89 -1.36 -12.56
N ILE A 94 1.99 -0.15 -12.06
CA ILE A 94 2.15 0.11 -10.64
C ILE A 94 0.76 0.04 -9.99
N GLU A 95 0.61 -0.85 -9.02
CA GLU A 95 -0.64 -1.01 -8.28
C GLU A 95 -0.57 -0.49 -6.86
N PHE A 96 0.64 -0.28 -6.33
CA PHE A 96 0.85 0.19 -4.97
C PHE A 96 2.15 0.98 -4.94
N TRP A 97 2.09 2.15 -4.33
CA TRP A 97 3.28 3.01 -4.19
C TRP A 97 3.13 3.75 -2.87
N LEU A 98 3.96 3.42 -1.90
CA LEU A 98 3.82 4.02 -0.58
C LEU A 98 5.19 4.23 0.06
N PRO A 99 5.55 5.47 0.41
CA PRO A 99 6.77 5.69 1.19
C PRO A 99 6.64 5.03 2.55
N VAL A 100 7.64 4.24 2.92
CA VAL A 100 7.63 3.50 4.19
C VAL A 100 8.72 3.97 5.16
N ASP A 101 9.69 4.73 4.66
CA ASP A 101 10.73 5.32 5.48
C ASP A 101 11.29 6.54 4.75
N ALA A 102 11.77 7.52 5.49
CA ALA A 102 12.30 8.74 4.92
C ALA A 102 13.49 9.26 5.74
N SER A 103 14.47 9.80 5.04
CA SER A 103 15.57 10.54 5.63
C SER A 103 15.61 11.95 5.01
N GLN A 104 16.65 12.72 5.30
CA GLN A 104 16.74 14.09 4.79
C GLN A 104 16.92 14.16 3.27
N THR A 105 17.57 13.16 2.69
CA THR A 105 17.97 13.20 1.28
C THR A 105 17.34 12.11 0.42
N ASN A 106 16.77 11.08 1.03
CA ASN A 106 16.16 9.99 0.30
C ASN A 106 15.04 9.34 1.10
N PHE A 107 14.29 8.49 0.43
CA PHE A 107 13.24 7.73 1.09
C PHE A 107 13.15 6.35 0.46
N ILE A 108 12.52 5.44 1.20
CA ILE A 108 12.28 4.07 0.75
C ILE A 108 10.80 3.96 0.40
N VAL A 109 10.53 3.47 -0.80
CA VAL A 109 9.18 3.29 -1.31
C VAL A 109 8.87 1.82 -1.41
N ALA A 110 7.72 1.41 -0.89
CA ALA A 110 7.17 0.09 -1.13
C ALA A 110 6.36 0.13 -2.42
N LEU A 111 6.73 -0.73 -3.36
CA LEU A 111 6.07 -0.83 -4.66
C LEU A 111 5.39 -2.18 -4.81
N GLY A 112 4.17 -2.16 -5.32
CA GLY A 112 3.48 -3.35 -5.78
C GLY A 112 3.16 -3.20 -7.26
N VAL A 113 3.38 -4.27 -8.01
CA VAL A 113 3.18 -4.24 -9.46
C VAL A 113 2.36 -5.45 -9.89
N ASP A 114 1.76 -5.38 -11.07
CA ASP A 114 0.92 -6.43 -11.61
C ASP A 114 1.71 -7.61 -12.17
N ASN A 115 2.98 -7.42 -12.47
CA ASN A 115 3.82 -8.45 -13.08
C ASN A 115 5.21 -8.45 -12.45
N LEU A 116 5.36 -9.26 -11.39
CA LEU A 116 6.63 -9.37 -10.66
C LEU A 116 7.73 -10.03 -11.49
N GLU A 117 7.39 -10.75 -12.56
CA GLU A 117 8.36 -11.42 -13.41
C GLU A 117 8.92 -10.49 -14.49
N ALA A 118 8.30 -9.34 -14.70
CA ALA A 118 8.83 -8.38 -15.66
C ALA A 118 10.17 -7.85 -15.15
N PRO A 119 11.12 -7.54 -16.06
CA PRO A 119 12.40 -7.00 -15.63
C PRO A 119 12.23 -5.69 -14.87
N SER A 120 12.86 -5.63 -13.71
CA SER A 120 12.93 -4.41 -12.91
C SER A 120 14.02 -3.52 -13.50
N ARG A 121 13.74 -2.23 -13.74
CA ARG A 121 14.69 -1.32 -14.34
C ARG A 121 14.84 -0.07 -13.50
#